data_128fd6ae3253ad166d7ce9f36fd5a914
#
_entry.id   128fd6ae3253ad166d7ce9f36fd5a914
#
_cell.length_a   1.000
_cell.length_b   1.000
_cell.length_c   1.000
_cell.angle_alpha   90.00
_cell.angle_beta   90.00
_cell.angle_gamma   90.00
#
_symmetry.space_group_name_H-M   'P 1'
#
loop_
_entity.id
_entity.type
_entity.pdbx_description
1 polymer ?
#
loop_
_entity_poly.entity_id
_entity_poly.type
_entity_poly.pdbx_seq_one_letter_code
_entity_poly.pdbx_strand_id
1 'polypeptide(L)'
;MGTDDSCNSSQKKVTLNEPDTVHELLNTILDHLPLGVFVKDPEDHFNYLYWNKFMEEITGIDTSQIEGHDDSEVYYNALMSVEERLEVDKKVISSGKVAEFHGWLKDASGAMKYLEVEKYPISLSNGKPLLLALWRDATVKRAIEKRLEDERDKAEMADKLKSKYLADMSHEIRTPLNAITGFSEMMAFADTDEERMSYYEIIKANNQLLMQLINDILDLSKIEADAIKISYAPIDLNEMMDTTYASVKPRMPKDVKLILEKGLDSCTFGTDYIRLLQLVNNLVNNAIKNTKKGSITMGYKALEDGRLNFYVKDTGQGIAEEQLQNLFNRFVKVNDYVEGIGLGLAIC
;
A
#
# COMPACT_ATOMS: atom_id res chain seq x y z
N MET A 1 -18.12 -73.73 -37.28
CA MET A 1 -17.52 -73.99 -35.99
C MET A 1 -17.08 -72.62 -35.50
N GLY A 2 -17.93 -71.97 -34.74
CA GLY A 2 -17.74 -70.72 -34.12
C GLY A 2 -17.88 -71.01 -32.65
N THR A 3 -17.10 -70.37 -31.79
CA THR A 3 -17.31 -70.35 -30.36
C THR A 3 -17.46 -68.89 -29.96
N ASP A 4 -18.68 -68.57 -29.61
CA ASP A 4 -19.06 -67.40 -28.86
C ASP A 4 -18.42 -67.48 -27.47
N ASP A 5 -17.56 -66.57 -27.19
CA ASP A 5 -17.16 -66.24 -25.79
C ASP A 5 -17.80 -64.91 -25.38
N SER A 6 -18.99 -65.03 -24.84
CA SER A 6 -19.69 -63.96 -24.16
C SER A 6 -19.04 -63.72 -22.80
N CYS A 7 -18.17 -62.72 -22.73
CA CYS A 7 -17.64 -62.16 -21.48
C CYS A 7 -18.77 -61.44 -20.73
N ASN A 8 -19.42 -62.16 -19.85
CA ASN A 8 -20.48 -61.64 -18.97
C ASN A 8 -19.80 -60.96 -17.74
N SER A 9 -19.40 -59.69 -17.90
CA SER A 9 -19.02 -58.85 -16.79
C SER A 9 -20.28 -58.38 -16.02
N SER A 10 -20.66 -59.18 -15.03
CA SER A 10 -21.69 -58.80 -14.07
C SER A 10 -21.21 -57.53 -13.31
N GLN A 11 -21.57 -56.37 -13.77
CA GLN A 11 -21.51 -55.16 -12.97
C GLN A 11 -22.44 -55.34 -11.78
N LYS A 12 -21.88 -55.62 -10.58
CA LYS A 12 -22.63 -55.57 -9.33
C LYS A 12 -23.16 -54.14 -9.21
N LYS A 13 -24.45 -53.92 -9.43
CA LYS A 13 -25.13 -52.68 -9.02
C LYS A 13 -24.98 -52.54 -7.53
N VAL A 14 -24.26 -51.50 -7.10
CA VAL A 14 -24.18 -51.09 -5.69
C VAL A 14 -25.60 -50.66 -5.29
N THR A 15 -26.22 -51.44 -4.40
CA THR A 15 -27.56 -51.13 -3.87
C THR A 15 -27.36 -50.38 -2.54
N LEU A 16 -27.72 -49.09 -2.51
CA LEU A 16 -27.60 -48.19 -1.32
C LEU A 16 -28.53 -48.61 -0.14
N ASN A 17 -29.12 -49.81 -0.18
CA ASN A 17 -30.05 -50.29 0.85
C ASN A 17 -29.39 -51.20 1.93
N GLU A 18 -28.10 -51.52 1.77
CA GLU A 18 -27.38 -52.29 2.76
C GLU A 18 -26.70 -51.34 3.75
N PRO A 19 -26.95 -51.47 5.09
CA PRO A 19 -26.38 -50.59 6.11
C PRO A 19 -24.85 -50.43 6.00
N ASP A 20 -24.12 -51.50 5.73
CA ASP A 20 -22.67 -51.50 5.59
C ASP A 20 -22.18 -50.69 4.42
N THR A 21 -22.91 -50.78 3.26
CA THR A 21 -22.60 -49.98 2.05
C THR A 21 -22.85 -48.49 2.27
N VAL A 22 -23.90 -48.13 3.00
CA VAL A 22 -24.19 -46.73 3.36
C VAL A 22 -23.12 -46.18 4.29
N HIS A 23 -22.71 -46.94 5.25
CA HIS A 23 -21.66 -46.55 6.22
C HIS A 23 -20.31 -46.35 5.51
N GLU A 24 -19.87 -47.28 4.67
CA GLU A 24 -18.68 -47.16 3.86
C GLU A 24 -18.69 -45.93 2.93
N LEU A 25 -19.81 -45.71 2.27
CA LEU A 25 -19.98 -44.54 1.41
C LEU A 25 -19.90 -43.22 2.19
N LEU A 26 -20.57 -43.14 3.36
CA LEU A 26 -20.57 -41.96 4.21
C LEU A 26 -19.14 -41.66 4.71
N ASN A 27 -18.42 -42.63 5.20
CA ASN A 27 -17.04 -42.48 5.63
C ASN A 27 -16.15 -42.02 4.48
N THR A 28 -16.26 -42.66 3.30
CA THR A 28 -15.53 -42.25 2.12
C THR A 28 -15.81 -40.80 1.72
N ILE A 29 -17.06 -40.35 1.79
CA ILE A 29 -17.41 -38.95 1.51
C ILE A 29 -16.77 -38.00 2.53
N LEU A 30 -16.91 -38.31 3.83
CA LEU A 30 -16.39 -37.48 4.91
C LEU A 30 -14.86 -37.37 4.89
N ASP A 31 -14.16 -38.44 4.49
CA ASP A 31 -12.70 -38.48 4.39
C ASP A 31 -12.16 -37.68 3.17
N HIS A 32 -12.98 -37.51 2.12
CA HIS A 32 -12.60 -36.73 0.95
C HIS A 32 -13.06 -35.26 1.01
N LEU A 33 -13.81 -34.85 2.03
CA LEU A 33 -14.15 -33.45 2.22
C LEU A 33 -12.92 -32.68 2.73
N PRO A 34 -12.64 -31.48 2.20
CA PRO A 34 -11.61 -30.58 2.73
C PRO A 34 -12.12 -29.85 4.00
N LEU A 35 -12.64 -30.65 4.92
CA LEU A 35 -13.34 -30.21 6.13
C LEU A 35 -13.09 -31.23 7.25
N GLY A 36 -12.56 -30.77 8.37
CA GLY A 36 -12.44 -31.58 9.55
C GLY A 36 -13.82 -31.84 10.18
N VAL A 37 -14.12 -33.10 10.42
CA VAL A 37 -15.38 -33.52 11.02
C VAL A 37 -15.08 -34.42 12.20
N PHE A 38 -15.65 -34.09 13.37
CA PHE A 38 -15.69 -34.98 14.49
C PHE A 38 -17.04 -34.95 15.19
N VAL A 39 -17.37 -36.03 15.87
CA VAL A 39 -18.59 -36.19 16.66
C VAL A 39 -18.22 -36.64 18.06
N LYS A 40 -18.87 -36.04 19.09
CA LYS A 40 -18.71 -36.42 20.49
C LYS A 40 -20.03 -36.86 21.12
N ASP A 41 -19.97 -37.72 22.10
CA ASP A 41 -21.08 -38.18 22.92
C ASP A 41 -21.19 -37.43 24.26
N PRO A 42 -22.13 -36.52 24.42
CA PRO A 42 -22.33 -35.77 25.67
C PRO A 42 -22.73 -36.63 26.85
N GLU A 43 -23.35 -37.81 26.59
CA GLU A 43 -23.77 -38.78 27.67
C GLU A 43 -22.64 -39.67 28.10
N ASP A 44 -21.55 -39.78 27.30
CA ASP A 44 -20.37 -40.52 27.61
C ASP A 44 -19.13 -39.60 27.68
N HIS A 45 -19.11 -38.72 28.67
CA HIS A 45 -18.00 -37.82 28.99
C HIS A 45 -17.46 -36.95 27.81
N PHE A 46 -18.23 -36.72 26.76
CA PHE A 46 -17.83 -36.11 25.49
C PHE A 46 -16.71 -36.89 24.77
N ASN A 47 -16.69 -38.22 24.89
CA ASN A 47 -15.82 -39.09 24.15
C ASN A 47 -16.07 -38.93 22.64
N TYR A 48 -14.98 -39.01 21.86
CA TYR A 48 -15.04 -38.96 20.42
C TYR A 48 -15.65 -40.25 19.87
N LEU A 49 -16.71 -40.09 19.05
CA LEU A 49 -17.35 -41.20 18.33
C LEU A 49 -16.91 -41.26 16.86
N TYR A 50 -16.40 -40.16 16.32
CA TYR A 50 -16.02 -40.06 14.91
C TYR A 50 -14.96 -39.00 14.75
N TRP A 51 -14.00 -39.25 13.84
CA TRP A 51 -12.90 -38.39 13.52
C TRP A 51 -12.46 -38.68 12.09
N ASN A 52 -12.51 -37.70 11.15
CA ASN A 52 -12.21 -37.97 9.76
C ASN A 52 -10.76 -37.71 9.40
N LYS A 53 -10.38 -38.10 8.19
CA LYS A 53 -9.03 -37.97 7.63
C LYS A 53 -8.44 -36.56 7.69
N PHE A 54 -9.25 -35.55 7.43
CA PHE A 54 -8.81 -34.16 7.50
C PHE A 54 -8.38 -33.79 8.94
N MET A 55 -9.07 -34.27 9.95
CA MET A 55 -8.71 -34.05 11.34
C MET A 55 -7.36 -34.73 11.67
N GLU A 56 -7.09 -35.95 11.15
CA GLU A 56 -5.81 -36.60 11.30
C GLU A 56 -4.68 -35.77 10.69
N GLU A 57 -4.89 -35.18 9.47
CA GLU A 57 -3.91 -34.34 8.81
C GLU A 57 -3.60 -33.05 9.56
N ILE A 58 -4.61 -32.41 10.14
CA ILE A 58 -4.43 -31.17 10.90
C ILE A 58 -3.80 -31.39 12.26
N THR A 59 -4.23 -32.45 12.99
CA THR A 59 -3.82 -32.65 14.37
C THR A 59 -2.64 -33.62 14.52
N GLY A 60 -2.44 -34.51 13.54
CA GLY A 60 -1.45 -35.59 13.60
C GLY A 60 -1.90 -36.81 14.45
N ILE A 61 -3.18 -36.87 14.83
CA ILE A 61 -3.76 -37.94 15.65
C ILE A 61 -4.59 -38.86 14.76
N ASP A 62 -4.22 -40.14 14.75
CA ASP A 62 -4.97 -41.17 14.06
C ASP A 62 -6.31 -41.45 14.76
N THR A 63 -7.35 -41.77 13.98
CA THR A 63 -8.69 -42.10 14.47
C THR A 63 -8.65 -43.18 15.58
N SER A 64 -7.81 -44.20 15.45
CA SER A 64 -7.67 -45.28 16.44
C SER A 64 -7.14 -44.80 17.80
N GLN A 65 -6.53 -43.65 17.87
CA GLN A 65 -5.98 -43.08 19.10
C GLN A 65 -6.97 -42.17 19.82
N ILE A 66 -8.03 -41.73 19.15
CA ILE A 66 -8.95 -40.74 19.68
C ILE A 66 -10.38 -41.28 19.90
N GLU A 67 -10.83 -42.26 19.14
CA GLU A 67 -12.15 -42.89 19.35
C GLU A 67 -12.28 -43.48 20.74
N GLY A 68 -13.36 -43.17 21.45
CA GLY A 68 -13.64 -43.63 22.81
C GLY A 68 -12.90 -42.86 23.91
N HIS A 69 -12.10 -41.84 23.56
CA HIS A 69 -11.38 -41.00 24.52
C HIS A 69 -11.97 -39.58 24.54
N ASP A 70 -11.76 -38.87 25.63
CA ASP A 70 -12.15 -37.45 25.74
C ASP A 70 -10.95 -36.49 25.50
N ASP A 71 -11.19 -35.20 25.56
CA ASP A 71 -10.17 -34.15 25.35
C ASP A 71 -9.04 -34.17 26.38
N SER A 72 -9.21 -34.80 27.55
CA SER A 72 -8.21 -34.84 28.62
C SER A 72 -7.22 -35.99 28.44
N GLU A 73 -7.63 -37.03 27.72
CA GLU A 73 -6.83 -38.25 27.51
C GLU A 73 -5.98 -38.13 26.24
N VAL A 74 -6.35 -37.28 25.28
CA VAL A 74 -5.65 -37.13 24.00
C VAL A 74 -5.16 -35.72 23.82
N TYR A 75 -3.83 -35.57 23.70
CA TYR A 75 -3.20 -34.28 23.48
C TYR A 75 -3.04 -33.99 22.00
N TYR A 76 -3.59 -32.88 21.53
CA TYR A 76 -3.32 -32.29 20.22
C TYR A 76 -3.31 -30.78 20.30
N ASN A 77 -2.69 -30.13 19.33
CA ASN A 77 -2.69 -28.70 19.25
C ASN A 77 -4.10 -28.21 18.85
N ALA A 78 -4.68 -27.32 19.61
CA ALA A 78 -6.03 -26.79 19.40
C ALA A 78 -6.08 -25.29 19.66
N LEU A 79 -7.18 -24.66 19.21
CA LEU A 79 -7.40 -23.20 19.39
C LEU A 79 -7.72 -22.82 20.84
N MET A 80 -8.12 -23.78 21.66
CA MET A 80 -8.55 -23.60 23.05
C MET A 80 -7.93 -24.65 23.95
N SER A 81 -7.82 -24.38 25.25
CA SER A 81 -7.46 -25.36 26.26
C SER A 81 -8.51 -26.48 26.39
N VAL A 82 -8.16 -27.58 27.04
CA VAL A 82 -9.08 -28.72 27.29
C VAL A 82 -10.33 -28.25 28.05
N GLU A 83 -10.12 -27.44 29.09
CA GLU A 83 -11.18 -26.92 29.94
C GLU A 83 -12.13 -26.02 29.16
N GLU A 84 -11.61 -25.09 28.34
CA GLU A 84 -12.39 -24.20 27.51
C GLU A 84 -13.19 -24.98 26.47
N ARG A 85 -12.60 -26.02 25.85
CA ARG A 85 -13.31 -26.86 24.88
C ARG A 85 -14.50 -27.57 25.51
N LEU A 86 -14.30 -28.15 26.70
CA LEU A 86 -15.37 -28.84 27.42
C LEU A 86 -16.47 -27.90 27.87
N GLU A 87 -16.14 -26.66 28.28
CA GLU A 87 -17.13 -25.64 28.65
C GLU A 87 -17.99 -25.22 27.44
N VAL A 88 -17.35 -25.01 26.28
CA VAL A 88 -18.03 -24.73 25.02
C VAL A 88 -18.94 -25.91 24.64
N ASP A 89 -18.46 -27.14 24.68
CA ASP A 89 -19.21 -28.33 24.32
C ASP A 89 -20.47 -28.49 25.20
N LYS A 90 -20.34 -28.33 26.52
CA LYS A 90 -21.49 -28.32 27.45
C LYS A 90 -22.48 -27.20 27.15
N LYS A 91 -22.00 -26.01 26.81
CA LYS A 91 -22.86 -24.87 26.49
C LYS A 91 -23.62 -25.08 25.19
N VAL A 92 -23.00 -25.66 24.15
CA VAL A 92 -23.65 -25.99 22.88
C VAL A 92 -24.82 -26.96 23.11
N ILE A 93 -24.56 -28.02 23.82
CA ILE A 93 -25.62 -29.05 24.13
C ILE A 93 -26.72 -28.46 24.98
N SER A 94 -26.41 -27.73 26.06
CA SER A 94 -27.45 -27.20 26.99
C SER A 94 -28.27 -26.07 26.41
N SER A 95 -27.67 -25.23 25.55
CA SER A 95 -28.38 -24.10 24.93
C SER A 95 -29.10 -24.44 23.63
N GLY A 96 -28.72 -25.55 22.97
CA GLY A 96 -29.18 -25.91 21.64
C GLY A 96 -28.73 -24.96 20.54
N LYS A 97 -27.69 -24.13 20.79
CA LYS A 97 -27.19 -23.14 19.85
C LYS A 97 -25.83 -23.52 19.32
N VAL A 98 -25.55 -23.15 18.06
CA VAL A 98 -24.24 -23.32 17.43
C VAL A 98 -23.22 -22.41 18.11
N ALA A 99 -22.00 -22.91 18.30
CA ALA A 99 -20.84 -22.11 18.68
C ALA A 99 -19.88 -22.00 17.50
N GLU A 100 -19.43 -20.77 17.23
CA GLU A 100 -18.47 -20.47 16.16
C GLU A 100 -17.25 -19.77 16.76
N PHE A 101 -16.07 -20.19 16.33
CA PHE A 101 -14.82 -19.55 16.69
C PHE A 101 -13.78 -19.80 15.61
N HIS A 102 -12.73 -18.99 15.60
CA HIS A 102 -11.66 -19.08 14.61
C HIS A 102 -10.32 -18.63 15.19
N GLY A 103 -9.24 -19.04 14.57
CA GLY A 103 -7.90 -18.69 15.01
C GLY A 103 -6.80 -19.34 14.21
N TRP A 104 -5.58 -18.96 14.54
CA TRP A 104 -4.38 -19.55 13.99
C TRP A 104 -3.96 -20.78 14.79
N LEU A 105 -3.73 -21.89 14.09
CA LEU A 105 -3.25 -23.13 14.63
C LEU A 105 -2.02 -23.60 13.86
N LYS A 106 -1.07 -24.22 14.54
CA LYS A 106 0.04 -24.92 13.92
C LYS A 106 -0.36 -26.37 13.68
N ASP A 107 -0.46 -26.79 12.43
CA ASP A 107 -0.84 -28.16 12.07
C ASP A 107 0.27 -29.19 12.38
N ALA A 108 -0.01 -30.45 12.16
CA ALA A 108 0.95 -31.57 12.42
C ALA A 108 2.26 -31.46 11.60
N SER A 109 2.21 -30.81 10.43
CA SER A 109 3.40 -30.56 9.61
C SER A 109 4.25 -29.37 10.09
N GLY A 110 3.72 -28.58 11.02
CA GLY A 110 4.31 -27.35 11.51
C GLY A 110 3.88 -26.10 10.75
N ALA A 111 2.98 -26.20 9.77
CA ALA A 111 2.46 -25.07 9.03
C ALA A 111 1.36 -24.33 9.82
N MET A 112 1.34 -22.99 9.69
CA MET A 112 0.28 -22.17 10.31
C MET A 112 -0.98 -22.19 9.45
N LYS A 113 -2.08 -22.63 10.03
CA LYS A 113 -3.41 -22.69 9.43
C LYS A 113 -4.37 -21.76 10.15
N TYR A 114 -5.19 -21.03 9.40
CA TYR A 114 -6.29 -20.29 9.97
C TYR A 114 -7.56 -21.12 9.87
N LEU A 115 -8.06 -21.57 11.02
CA LEU A 115 -9.21 -22.46 11.10
C LEU A 115 -10.45 -21.70 11.51
N GLU A 116 -11.56 -21.98 10.82
CA GLU A 116 -12.92 -21.64 11.22
C GLU A 116 -13.55 -22.92 11.77
N VAL A 117 -14.07 -22.85 13.00
CA VAL A 117 -14.64 -24.00 13.72
C VAL A 117 -16.08 -23.70 14.11
N GLU A 118 -16.96 -24.63 13.77
CA GLU A 118 -18.38 -24.56 14.11
C GLU A 118 -18.75 -25.82 14.89
N LYS A 119 -19.48 -25.69 16.02
CA LYS A 119 -19.98 -26.78 16.82
C LYS A 119 -21.48 -26.77 16.87
N TYR A 120 -22.10 -27.88 16.50
CA TYR A 120 -23.52 -28.06 16.35
C TYR A 120 -24.07 -29.07 17.35
N PRO A 121 -25.16 -28.76 18.08
CA PRO A 121 -25.93 -29.79 18.77
C PRO A 121 -26.79 -30.55 17.75
N ILE A 122 -26.63 -31.85 17.66
CA ILE A 122 -27.44 -32.72 16.80
C ILE A 122 -28.13 -33.80 17.66
N SER A 123 -29.17 -34.41 17.16
CA SER A 123 -29.86 -35.52 17.83
C SER A 123 -30.14 -36.65 16.86
N LEU A 124 -29.89 -37.86 17.31
CA LEU A 124 -30.24 -39.06 16.56
C LEU A 124 -31.76 -39.28 16.57
N SER A 125 -32.27 -40.17 15.71
CA SER A 125 -33.69 -40.52 15.62
C SER A 125 -34.26 -41.10 16.90
N ASN A 126 -33.45 -41.68 17.77
CA ASN A 126 -33.82 -42.17 19.10
C ASN A 126 -33.82 -41.09 20.19
N GLY A 127 -33.54 -39.84 19.83
CA GLY A 127 -33.47 -38.72 20.77
C GLY A 127 -32.09 -38.52 21.45
N LYS A 128 -31.09 -39.37 21.20
CA LYS A 128 -29.77 -39.23 21.79
C LYS A 128 -29.06 -37.96 21.28
N PRO A 129 -28.61 -37.05 22.20
CA PRO A 129 -27.88 -35.86 21.78
C PRO A 129 -26.45 -36.20 21.38
N LEU A 130 -25.92 -35.54 20.39
CA LEU A 130 -24.53 -35.60 19.96
C LEU A 130 -24.01 -34.19 19.68
N LEU A 131 -22.68 -34.02 19.76
CA LEU A 131 -21.98 -32.82 19.37
C LEU A 131 -21.27 -33.08 18.05
N LEU A 132 -21.64 -32.37 16.99
CA LEU A 132 -20.93 -32.34 15.71
C LEU A 132 -20.03 -31.11 15.66
N ALA A 133 -18.77 -31.27 15.28
CA ALA A 133 -17.89 -30.15 14.99
C ALA A 133 -17.36 -30.21 13.57
N LEU A 134 -17.28 -29.03 12.96
CA LEU A 134 -16.76 -28.82 11.62
C LEU A 134 -15.56 -27.87 11.69
N TRP A 135 -14.42 -28.28 11.14
CA TRP A 135 -13.17 -27.48 11.06
C TRP A 135 -12.84 -27.19 9.62
N ARG A 136 -12.79 -25.92 9.26
CA ARG A 136 -12.48 -25.47 7.89
C ARG A 136 -11.14 -24.74 7.85
N ASP A 137 -10.24 -25.15 6.94
CA ASP A 137 -9.04 -24.37 6.64
C ASP A 137 -9.43 -23.14 5.80
N ALA A 138 -9.40 -21.98 6.42
CA ALA A 138 -9.69 -20.69 5.80
C ALA A 138 -8.41 -19.87 5.56
N THR A 139 -7.21 -20.47 5.60
CA THR A 139 -5.92 -19.78 5.48
C THR A 139 -5.82 -18.96 4.22
N VAL A 140 -6.15 -19.55 3.07
CA VAL A 140 -6.09 -18.88 1.77
C VAL A 140 -7.15 -17.78 1.68
N LYS A 141 -8.39 -18.07 2.14
CA LYS A 141 -9.48 -17.09 2.18
C LYS A 141 -9.07 -15.86 2.99
N ARG A 142 -8.54 -16.07 4.19
CA ARG A 142 -8.10 -14.99 5.10
C ARG A 142 -6.95 -14.16 4.52
N ALA A 143 -5.99 -14.82 3.85
CA ALA A 143 -4.90 -14.12 3.18
C ALA A 143 -5.40 -13.23 2.03
N ILE A 144 -6.36 -13.71 1.24
CA ILE A 144 -6.97 -12.94 0.14
C ILE A 144 -7.78 -11.76 0.69
N GLU A 145 -8.60 -11.97 1.72
CA GLU A 145 -9.38 -10.91 2.37
C GLU A 145 -8.47 -9.78 2.88
N LYS A 146 -7.40 -10.14 3.61
CA LYS A 146 -6.44 -9.16 4.11
C LYS A 146 -5.76 -8.39 2.98
N ARG A 147 -5.35 -9.08 1.92
CA ARG A 147 -4.74 -8.42 0.76
C ARG A 147 -5.70 -7.44 0.08
N LEU A 148 -6.98 -7.81 -0.04
CA LEU A 148 -8.04 -6.95 -0.59
C LEU A 148 -8.26 -5.70 0.27
N GLU A 149 -8.27 -5.84 1.61
CA GLU A 149 -8.34 -4.71 2.53
C GLU A 149 -7.15 -3.77 2.35
N ASP A 150 -5.91 -4.30 2.34
CA ASP A 150 -4.69 -3.52 2.15
C ASP A 150 -4.71 -2.76 0.80
N GLU A 151 -5.14 -3.40 -0.29
CA GLU A 151 -5.24 -2.77 -1.61
C GLU A 151 -6.35 -1.71 -1.66
N ARG A 152 -7.50 -1.96 -1.03
CA ARG A 152 -8.58 -0.98 -0.90
C ARG A 152 -8.10 0.26 -0.15
N ASP A 153 -7.45 0.07 1.00
CA ASP A 153 -6.99 1.17 1.85
C ASP A 153 -5.93 2.02 1.14
N LYS A 154 -5.03 1.38 0.36
CA LYS A 154 -4.09 2.09 -0.52
C LYS A 154 -4.81 2.90 -1.60
N ALA A 155 -5.81 2.31 -2.26
CA ALA A 155 -6.58 2.99 -3.29
C ALA A 155 -7.37 4.18 -2.74
N GLU A 156 -8.03 4.04 -1.58
CA GLU A 156 -8.73 5.13 -0.89
C GLU A 156 -7.78 6.26 -0.49
N MET A 157 -6.59 5.92 0.01
CA MET A 157 -5.57 6.92 0.37
C MET A 157 -5.07 7.67 -0.87
N ALA A 158 -4.83 6.97 -1.98
CA ALA A 158 -4.45 7.59 -3.25
C ALA A 158 -5.53 8.55 -3.79
N ASP A 159 -6.81 8.15 -3.69
CA ASP A 159 -7.93 9.00 -4.14
C ASP A 159 -8.10 10.26 -3.27
N LYS A 160 -7.97 10.14 -1.96
CA LYS A 160 -7.96 11.28 -1.02
C LYS A 160 -6.82 12.25 -1.32
N LEU A 161 -5.61 11.72 -1.57
CA LEU A 161 -4.46 12.55 -1.95
C LEU A 161 -4.71 13.26 -3.28
N LYS A 162 -5.27 12.58 -4.28
CA LYS A 162 -5.62 13.15 -5.58
C LYS A 162 -6.68 14.26 -5.45
N SER A 163 -7.70 14.05 -4.63
CA SER A 163 -8.75 15.04 -4.39
C SER A 163 -8.21 16.29 -3.68
N LYS A 164 -7.38 16.11 -2.66
CA LYS A 164 -6.67 17.22 -1.99
C LYS A 164 -5.81 17.99 -3.00
N TYR A 165 -5.07 17.28 -3.84
CA TYR A 165 -4.25 17.86 -4.91
C TYR A 165 -5.05 18.80 -5.83
N LEU A 166 -6.19 18.35 -6.36
CA LEU A 166 -7.02 19.16 -7.25
C LEU A 166 -7.58 20.40 -6.54
N ALA A 167 -7.89 20.29 -5.25
CA ALA A 167 -8.34 21.42 -4.44
C ALA A 167 -7.22 22.47 -4.23
N ASP A 168 -6.03 22.01 -3.85
CA ASP A 168 -4.87 22.88 -3.64
C ASP A 168 -4.46 23.58 -4.94
N MET A 169 -4.41 22.85 -6.08
CA MET A 169 -4.17 23.45 -7.40
C MET A 169 -5.18 24.51 -7.77
N SER A 170 -6.47 24.23 -7.54
CA SER A 170 -7.54 25.20 -7.85
C SER A 170 -7.37 26.47 -7.06
N HIS A 171 -6.93 26.37 -5.81
CA HIS A 171 -6.66 27.53 -4.96
C HIS A 171 -5.44 28.33 -5.46
N GLU A 172 -4.33 27.64 -5.75
CA GLU A 172 -3.07 28.27 -6.19
C GLU A 172 -3.20 28.93 -7.61
N ILE A 173 -4.09 28.39 -8.46
CA ILE A 173 -4.44 29.02 -9.76
C ILE A 173 -5.35 30.25 -9.56
N ARG A 174 -6.31 30.16 -8.64
CA ARG A 174 -7.29 31.22 -8.42
C ARG A 174 -6.66 32.52 -7.91
N THR A 175 -5.69 32.41 -7.03
CA THR A 175 -5.01 33.57 -6.39
C THR A 175 -4.37 34.50 -7.44
N PRO A 176 -3.43 34.05 -8.31
CA PRO A 176 -2.86 34.92 -9.33
C PRO A 176 -3.88 35.34 -10.37
N LEU A 177 -4.88 34.51 -10.72
CA LEU A 177 -5.94 34.89 -11.66
C LEU A 177 -6.78 36.03 -11.13
N ASN A 178 -7.18 35.99 -9.86
CA ASN A 178 -7.92 37.08 -9.22
C ASN A 178 -7.08 38.38 -9.15
N ALA A 179 -5.78 38.27 -8.89
CA ALA A 179 -4.88 39.43 -8.91
C ALA A 179 -4.78 40.03 -10.32
N ILE A 180 -4.59 39.18 -11.36
CA ILE A 180 -4.57 39.65 -12.76
C ILE A 180 -5.88 40.40 -13.09
N THR A 181 -7.04 39.83 -12.78
CA THR A 181 -8.34 40.40 -13.04
C THR A 181 -8.53 41.73 -12.31
N GLY A 182 -8.33 41.75 -10.99
CA GLY A 182 -8.54 42.94 -10.17
C GLY A 182 -7.60 44.10 -10.53
N PHE A 183 -6.31 43.82 -10.73
CA PHE A 183 -5.37 44.87 -11.14
C PHE A 183 -5.56 45.31 -12.60
N SER A 184 -6.10 44.46 -13.49
CA SER A 184 -6.50 44.89 -14.83
C SER A 184 -7.67 45.88 -14.81
N GLU A 185 -8.65 45.66 -13.91
CA GLU A 185 -9.74 46.61 -13.70
C GLU A 185 -9.21 47.94 -13.12
N MET A 186 -8.35 47.87 -12.08
CA MET A 186 -7.74 49.09 -11.50
C MET A 186 -6.88 49.86 -12.52
N MET A 187 -6.14 49.13 -13.38
CA MET A 187 -5.32 49.76 -14.41
C MET A 187 -6.17 50.57 -15.42
N ALA A 188 -7.42 50.13 -15.69
CA ALA A 188 -8.35 50.86 -16.58
C ALA A 188 -8.82 52.21 -15.99
N PHE A 189 -8.79 52.35 -14.67
CA PHE A 189 -9.21 53.56 -13.95
C PHE A 189 -8.03 54.31 -13.28
N ALA A 190 -6.79 53.98 -13.61
CA ALA A 190 -5.62 54.66 -13.07
C ALA A 190 -5.50 56.10 -13.56
N ASP A 191 -5.34 57.01 -12.65
CA ASP A 191 -5.25 58.43 -12.93
C ASP A 191 -3.86 58.89 -13.40
N THR A 192 -2.80 58.12 -13.00
CA THR A 192 -1.42 58.44 -13.34
C THR A 192 -0.71 57.29 -14.08
N ASP A 193 0.32 57.63 -14.85
CA ASP A 193 1.13 56.63 -15.57
C ASP A 193 1.96 55.80 -14.60
N GLU A 194 2.34 56.36 -13.43
CA GLU A 194 3.05 55.61 -12.35
C GLU A 194 2.16 54.54 -11.75
N GLU A 195 0.89 54.83 -11.46
CA GLU A 195 -0.09 53.83 -10.98
C GLU A 195 -0.34 52.74 -12.03
N ARG A 196 -0.51 53.13 -13.28
CA ARG A 196 -0.74 52.23 -14.41
C ARG A 196 0.44 51.26 -14.57
N MET A 197 1.67 51.78 -14.47
CA MET A 197 2.87 50.96 -14.54
C MET A 197 3.01 50.02 -13.34
N SER A 198 2.65 50.49 -12.15
CA SER A 198 2.64 49.64 -10.95
C SER A 198 1.69 48.45 -11.09
N TYR A 199 0.44 48.69 -11.54
CA TYR A 199 -0.53 47.63 -11.78
C TYR A 199 -0.08 46.66 -12.89
N TYR A 200 0.54 47.18 -13.95
CA TYR A 200 1.10 46.37 -15.02
C TYR A 200 2.20 45.38 -14.51
N GLU A 201 3.11 45.83 -13.67
CA GLU A 201 4.15 44.96 -13.12
C GLU A 201 3.55 43.90 -12.20
N ILE A 202 2.49 44.18 -11.44
CA ILE A 202 1.76 43.19 -10.63
C ILE A 202 1.09 42.14 -11.53
N ILE A 203 0.39 42.59 -12.59
CA ILE A 203 -0.25 41.68 -13.56
C ILE A 203 0.78 40.78 -14.22
N LYS A 204 1.91 41.35 -14.67
CA LYS A 204 2.99 40.63 -15.32
C LYS A 204 3.62 39.56 -14.39
N ALA A 205 3.88 39.89 -13.11
CA ALA A 205 4.39 38.96 -12.13
C ALA A 205 3.44 37.79 -11.87
N ASN A 206 2.13 38.07 -11.72
CA ASN A 206 1.12 37.04 -11.50
C ASN A 206 0.90 36.15 -12.75
N ASN A 207 1.00 36.72 -13.96
CA ASN A 207 0.96 35.93 -15.19
C ASN A 207 2.17 34.97 -15.30
N GLN A 208 3.37 35.44 -14.96
CA GLN A 208 4.57 34.59 -14.92
C GLN A 208 4.42 33.44 -13.89
N LEU A 209 3.89 33.75 -12.71
CA LEU A 209 3.59 32.74 -11.68
C LEU A 209 2.60 31.69 -12.20
N LEU A 210 1.48 32.13 -12.82
CA LEU A 210 0.45 31.24 -13.38
C LEU A 210 1.04 30.31 -14.46
N MET A 211 1.86 30.85 -15.37
CA MET A 211 2.52 30.06 -16.40
C MET A 211 3.50 29.03 -15.81
N GLN A 212 4.22 29.38 -14.76
CA GLN A 212 5.08 28.43 -14.04
C GLN A 212 4.26 27.29 -13.43
N LEU A 213 3.14 27.62 -12.76
CA LEU A 213 2.23 26.62 -12.17
C LEU A 213 1.71 25.64 -13.22
N ILE A 214 1.26 26.13 -14.37
CA ILE A 214 0.76 25.29 -15.46
C ILE A 214 1.88 24.35 -15.97
N ASN A 215 3.09 24.87 -16.17
CA ASN A 215 4.22 24.05 -16.62
C ASN A 215 4.60 22.98 -15.59
N ASP A 216 4.62 23.30 -14.29
CA ASP A 216 4.89 22.37 -13.21
C ASP A 216 3.87 21.22 -13.20
N ILE A 217 2.57 21.54 -13.41
CA ILE A 217 1.49 20.55 -13.52
C ILE A 217 1.66 19.65 -14.74
N LEU A 218 1.99 20.22 -15.90
CA LEU A 218 2.22 19.46 -17.12
C LEU A 218 3.44 18.54 -17.00
N ASP A 219 4.52 19.02 -16.38
CA ASP A 219 5.71 18.21 -16.14
C ASP A 219 5.40 17.06 -15.17
N LEU A 220 4.67 17.31 -14.08
CA LEU A 220 4.21 16.26 -13.17
C LEU A 220 3.35 15.21 -13.88
N SER A 221 2.43 15.63 -14.73
CA SER A 221 1.58 14.71 -15.51
C SER A 221 2.41 13.84 -16.46
N LYS A 222 3.49 14.39 -17.05
CA LYS A 222 4.42 13.62 -17.88
C LYS A 222 5.26 12.64 -17.08
N ILE A 223 5.66 13.01 -15.84
CA ILE A 223 6.37 12.12 -14.90
C ILE A 223 5.46 10.94 -14.54
N GLU A 224 4.20 11.21 -14.18
CA GLU A 224 3.23 10.16 -13.82
C GLU A 224 2.94 9.17 -14.95
N ALA A 225 2.93 9.67 -16.18
CA ALA A 225 2.70 8.86 -17.38
C ALA A 225 3.97 8.14 -17.89
N ASP A 226 5.11 8.28 -17.19
CA ASP A 226 6.43 7.82 -17.66
C ASP A 226 6.75 8.32 -19.10
N ALA A 227 6.25 9.51 -19.42
CA ALA A 227 6.29 10.07 -20.77
C ALA A 227 7.43 11.07 -20.98
N ILE A 228 8.31 11.26 -19.98
CA ILE A 228 9.46 12.14 -20.12
C ILE A 228 10.50 11.49 -21.03
N LYS A 229 10.80 12.15 -22.13
CA LYS A 229 11.93 11.79 -22.99
C LYS A 229 13.11 12.67 -22.66
N ILE A 230 14.23 12.06 -22.24
CA ILE A 230 15.48 12.76 -21.98
C ILE A 230 16.26 12.86 -23.29
N SER A 231 16.61 14.09 -23.67
CA SER A 231 17.40 14.37 -24.88
C SER A 231 18.86 14.61 -24.50
N TYR A 232 19.69 13.57 -24.62
CA TYR A 232 21.10 13.66 -24.27
C TYR A 232 21.89 14.43 -25.36
N ALA A 233 22.56 15.50 -24.95
CA ALA A 233 23.51 16.25 -25.76
C ALA A 233 24.74 16.61 -24.92
N PRO A 234 25.94 16.74 -25.54
CA PRO A 234 27.10 17.25 -24.82
C PRO A 234 26.90 18.72 -24.46
N ILE A 235 27.09 19.08 -23.20
CA ILE A 235 27.00 20.44 -22.70
C ILE A 235 28.29 20.83 -21.97
N ASP A 236 28.64 22.12 -22.04
CA ASP A 236 29.64 22.69 -21.15
C ASP A 236 28.96 23.09 -19.83
N LEU A 237 29.34 22.34 -18.78
CA LEU A 237 28.74 22.53 -17.46
C LEU A 237 29.14 23.87 -16.84
N ASN A 238 30.39 24.32 -17.07
CA ASN A 238 30.86 25.58 -16.52
C ASN A 238 30.13 26.78 -17.15
N GLU A 239 29.88 26.73 -18.45
CA GLU A 239 29.07 27.75 -19.14
C GLU A 239 27.61 27.79 -18.64
N MET A 240 27.02 26.61 -18.48
CA MET A 240 25.65 26.51 -17.92
C MET A 240 25.58 27.09 -16.50
N MET A 241 26.53 26.79 -15.64
CA MET A 241 26.59 27.29 -14.27
C MET A 241 26.81 28.80 -14.21
N ASP A 242 27.68 29.37 -15.08
CA ASP A 242 27.93 30.81 -15.21
C ASP A 242 26.62 31.53 -15.65
N THR A 243 25.96 31.01 -16.65
CA THR A 243 24.68 31.55 -17.14
C THR A 243 23.60 31.53 -16.05
N THR A 244 23.48 30.41 -15.32
CA THR A 244 22.57 30.29 -14.20
C THR A 244 22.91 31.28 -13.10
N TYR A 245 24.19 31.38 -12.71
CA TYR A 245 24.62 32.36 -11.71
C TYR A 245 24.27 33.80 -12.11
N ALA A 246 24.56 34.18 -13.37
CA ALA A 246 24.23 35.51 -13.86
C ALA A 246 22.73 35.81 -13.84
N SER A 247 21.89 34.84 -14.14
CA SER A 247 20.42 34.97 -14.12
C SER A 247 19.83 35.05 -12.71
N VAL A 248 20.46 34.41 -11.73
CA VAL A 248 20.02 34.34 -10.31
C VAL A 248 20.46 35.59 -9.53
N LYS A 249 21.68 36.05 -9.78
CA LYS A 249 22.33 37.15 -9.03
C LYS A 249 21.46 38.41 -8.86
N PRO A 250 20.73 38.93 -9.88
CA PRO A 250 19.85 40.11 -9.72
C PRO A 250 18.66 39.90 -8.81
N ARG A 251 18.26 38.64 -8.57
CA ARG A 251 17.09 38.25 -7.75
C ARG A 251 17.43 37.96 -6.28
N MET A 252 18.73 38.08 -5.93
CA MET A 252 19.17 37.79 -4.58
C MET A 252 18.71 38.83 -3.58
N PRO A 253 18.24 38.44 -2.37
CA PRO A 253 18.00 39.38 -1.27
C PRO A 253 19.28 40.15 -0.91
N LYS A 254 19.13 41.41 -0.45
CA LYS A 254 20.26 42.32 -0.18
C LYS A 254 21.29 41.75 0.80
N ASP A 255 20.83 40.95 1.78
CA ASP A 255 21.66 40.39 2.84
C ASP A 255 22.10 38.93 2.56
N VAL A 256 21.95 38.44 1.33
CA VAL A 256 22.29 37.05 0.95
C VAL A 256 23.36 37.06 -0.13
N LYS A 257 24.50 36.40 0.14
CA LYS A 257 25.60 36.27 -0.80
C LYS A 257 25.39 35.02 -1.69
N LEU A 258 25.40 35.20 -3.00
CA LEU A 258 25.46 34.08 -3.96
C LEU A 258 26.93 33.69 -4.22
N ILE A 259 27.20 32.38 -4.11
CA ILE A 259 28.52 31.78 -4.32
C ILE A 259 28.43 30.74 -5.41
N LEU A 260 29.36 30.70 -6.37
CA LEU A 260 29.45 29.67 -7.39
C LEU A 260 30.74 28.88 -7.17
N GLU A 261 30.61 27.55 -7.05
CA GLU A 261 31.77 26.64 -6.90
C GLU A 261 31.79 25.67 -8.07
N LYS A 262 32.88 25.70 -8.87
CA LYS A 262 33.11 24.80 -9.97
C LYS A 262 34.13 23.73 -9.56
N GLY A 263 33.80 22.46 -9.78
CA GLY A 263 34.64 21.34 -9.35
C GLY A 263 35.79 21.02 -10.28
N LEU A 264 35.71 21.49 -11.53
CA LEU A 264 36.73 21.26 -12.59
C LEU A 264 36.90 22.52 -13.43
N ASP A 265 38.12 22.73 -13.96
CA ASP A 265 38.42 23.87 -14.84
C ASP A 265 37.61 23.78 -16.16
N SER A 266 37.36 22.59 -16.66
CA SER A 266 36.53 22.32 -17.83
C SER A 266 35.75 21.02 -17.59
N CYS A 267 34.43 21.03 -17.90
CA CYS A 267 33.57 19.86 -17.71
C CYS A 267 32.51 19.79 -18.82
N THR A 268 32.72 18.85 -19.74
CA THR A 268 31.74 18.53 -20.79
C THR A 268 31.17 17.14 -20.52
N PHE A 269 29.85 17.00 -20.47
CA PHE A 269 29.20 15.71 -20.31
C PHE A 269 27.83 15.65 -21.04
N GLY A 270 27.35 14.43 -21.30
CA GLY A 270 26.10 14.22 -22.02
C GLY A 270 24.92 14.26 -21.07
N THR A 271 24.05 15.26 -21.22
CA THR A 271 22.80 15.35 -20.45
C THR A 271 21.74 16.16 -21.21
N ASP A 272 20.54 16.22 -20.68
CA ASP A 272 19.49 17.13 -21.17
C ASP A 272 19.66 18.50 -20.49
N TYR A 273 20.12 19.48 -21.28
CA TYR A 273 20.36 20.84 -20.80
C TYR A 273 19.14 21.47 -20.11
N ILE A 274 17.96 21.31 -20.74
CA ILE A 274 16.73 21.97 -20.24
C ILE A 274 16.33 21.35 -18.90
N ARG A 275 16.40 20.03 -18.76
CA ARG A 275 16.05 19.34 -17.54
C ARG A 275 17.05 19.59 -16.40
N LEU A 276 18.35 19.60 -16.72
CA LEU A 276 19.36 19.94 -15.72
C LEU A 276 19.20 21.39 -15.24
N LEU A 277 18.97 22.33 -16.16
CA LEU A 277 18.74 23.74 -15.83
C LEU A 277 17.47 23.91 -14.97
N GLN A 278 16.40 23.17 -15.27
CA GLN A 278 15.15 23.15 -14.50
C GLN A 278 15.42 22.68 -13.06
N LEU A 279 16.17 21.57 -12.90
CA LEU A 279 16.55 21.02 -11.60
C LEU A 279 17.34 22.04 -10.78
N VAL A 280 18.40 22.63 -11.35
CA VAL A 280 19.22 23.63 -10.67
C VAL A 280 18.40 24.86 -10.28
N ASN A 281 17.55 25.35 -11.18
CA ASN A 281 16.68 26.50 -10.88
C ASN A 281 15.67 26.19 -9.77
N ASN A 282 15.10 24.99 -9.72
CA ASN A 282 14.18 24.58 -8.64
C ASN A 282 14.89 24.60 -7.28
N LEU A 283 16.11 24.04 -7.20
CA LEU A 283 16.90 24.03 -5.97
C LEU A 283 17.30 25.45 -5.54
N VAL A 284 17.77 26.26 -6.47
CA VAL A 284 18.20 27.64 -6.18
C VAL A 284 17.02 28.53 -5.77
N ASN A 285 15.87 28.42 -6.44
CA ASN A 285 14.68 29.16 -6.07
C ASN A 285 14.17 28.77 -4.67
N ASN A 286 14.26 27.48 -4.29
CA ASN A 286 13.96 27.05 -2.92
C ASN A 286 14.91 27.65 -1.91
N ALA A 287 16.21 27.69 -2.21
CA ALA A 287 17.21 28.32 -1.36
C ALA A 287 16.95 29.83 -1.18
N ILE A 288 16.60 30.56 -2.25
CA ILE A 288 16.29 31.99 -2.21
C ILE A 288 15.06 32.27 -1.31
N LYS A 289 14.00 31.48 -1.46
CA LYS A 289 12.78 31.62 -0.67
C LYS A 289 13.01 31.42 0.84
N ASN A 290 13.93 30.53 1.19
CA ASN A 290 14.13 30.12 2.58
C ASN A 290 15.34 30.82 3.26
N THR A 291 16.14 31.62 2.52
CA THR A 291 17.30 32.31 3.06
C THR A 291 17.09 33.82 3.07
N LYS A 292 16.86 34.40 4.25
CA LYS A 292 16.69 35.84 4.41
C LYS A 292 18.01 36.60 4.61
N LYS A 293 19.03 35.94 5.17
CA LYS A 293 20.35 36.47 5.46
C LYS A 293 21.39 35.36 5.43
N GLY A 294 22.60 35.61 4.92
CA GLY A 294 23.71 34.67 4.88
C GLY A 294 24.18 34.36 3.48
N SER A 295 24.20 33.10 3.05
CA SER A 295 24.71 32.72 1.73
C SER A 295 23.95 31.57 1.10
N ILE A 296 23.95 31.58 -0.23
CA ILE A 296 23.53 30.44 -1.07
C ILE A 296 24.72 30.07 -1.94
N THR A 297 25.16 28.82 -1.85
CA THR A 297 26.25 28.27 -2.67
C THR A 297 25.65 27.29 -3.65
N MET A 298 25.83 27.52 -4.95
CA MET A 298 25.53 26.57 -5.99
C MET A 298 26.84 26.03 -6.58
N GLY A 299 26.90 24.74 -6.83
CA GLY A 299 28.13 24.15 -7.31
C GLY A 299 27.99 22.70 -7.72
N TYR A 300 29.14 22.14 -8.20
CA TYR A 300 29.27 20.71 -8.44
C TYR A 300 30.67 20.24 -8.05
N LYS A 301 30.79 18.93 -7.80
CA LYS A 301 32.08 18.24 -7.53
C LYS A 301 32.13 16.97 -8.35
N ALA A 302 33.32 16.67 -8.89
CA ALA A 302 33.59 15.36 -9.45
C ALA A 302 33.88 14.37 -8.31
N LEU A 303 33.24 13.20 -8.35
CA LEU A 303 33.45 12.09 -7.42
C LEU A 303 34.51 11.13 -8.00
N GLU A 304 35.13 10.33 -7.14
CA GLU A 304 36.17 9.36 -7.51
C GLU A 304 35.72 8.31 -8.54
N ASP A 305 34.41 8.01 -8.56
CA ASP A 305 33.76 7.06 -9.47
C ASP A 305 33.34 7.67 -10.82
N GLY A 306 33.72 8.91 -11.10
CA GLY A 306 33.43 9.64 -12.34
C GLY A 306 32.03 10.27 -12.37
N ARG A 307 31.24 10.16 -11.31
CA ARG A 307 29.98 10.87 -11.21
C ARG A 307 30.19 12.33 -10.84
N LEU A 308 29.20 13.19 -11.21
CA LEU A 308 29.16 14.58 -10.82
C LEU A 308 28.12 14.75 -9.70
N ASN A 309 28.50 15.36 -8.59
CA ASN A 309 27.61 15.71 -7.51
C ASN A 309 27.27 17.19 -7.57
N PHE A 310 26.03 17.52 -8.00
CA PHE A 310 25.48 18.87 -7.98
C PHE A 310 24.90 19.18 -6.60
N TYR A 311 25.10 20.39 -6.13
CA TYR A 311 24.53 20.81 -4.85
C TYR A 311 24.18 22.29 -4.85
N VAL A 312 23.13 22.59 -4.09
CA VAL A 312 22.78 23.93 -3.65
C VAL A 312 22.76 23.89 -2.13
N LYS A 313 23.59 24.71 -1.51
CA LYS A 313 23.70 24.84 -0.04
C LYS A 313 23.24 26.23 0.36
N ASP A 314 22.31 26.30 1.27
CA ASP A 314 21.82 27.55 1.85
C ASP A 314 22.09 27.61 3.37
N THR A 315 22.01 28.83 3.92
CA THR A 315 22.12 29.09 5.36
C THR A 315 20.77 29.55 5.93
N GLY A 316 19.68 29.10 5.35
CA GLY A 316 18.31 29.42 5.77
C GLY A 316 17.87 28.73 7.06
N GLN A 317 16.56 28.61 7.24
CA GLN A 317 15.98 28.06 8.48
C GLN A 317 16.18 26.54 8.65
N GLY A 318 16.65 25.83 7.62
CA GLY A 318 16.79 24.39 7.63
C GLY A 318 15.45 23.64 7.57
N ILE A 319 15.54 22.32 7.60
CA ILE A 319 14.40 21.39 7.54
C ILE A 319 14.53 20.41 8.71
N ALA A 320 13.46 20.18 9.46
CA ALA A 320 13.46 19.21 10.55
C ALA A 320 13.67 17.78 10.01
N GLU A 321 14.41 16.95 10.74
CA GLU A 321 14.80 15.60 10.32
C GLU A 321 13.59 14.73 9.98
N GLU A 322 12.51 14.87 10.72
CA GLU A 322 11.23 14.16 10.51
C GLU A 322 10.58 14.50 9.16
N GLN A 323 10.85 15.69 8.61
CA GLN A 323 10.28 16.16 7.34
C GLN A 323 11.13 15.76 6.13
N LEU A 324 12.41 15.41 6.33
CA LEU A 324 13.34 15.06 5.25
C LEU A 324 12.85 13.87 4.40
N GLN A 325 12.24 12.85 5.03
CA GLN A 325 11.73 11.66 4.34
C GLN A 325 10.59 11.97 3.36
N ASN A 326 9.86 13.07 3.61
CA ASN A 326 8.70 13.48 2.82
C ASN A 326 8.98 14.64 1.87
N LEU A 327 10.20 15.14 1.81
CA LEU A 327 10.55 16.38 1.12
C LEU A 327 10.35 16.31 -0.41
N PHE A 328 10.54 15.13 -0.99
CA PHE A 328 10.32 14.86 -2.41
C PHE A 328 8.89 14.41 -2.74
N ASN A 329 8.05 14.26 -1.71
CA ASN A 329 6.64 13.98 -1.93
C ASN A 329 5.94 15.23 -2.47
N ARG A 330 4.93 15.01 -3.31
CA ARG A 330 4.15 16.06 -3.96
C ARG A 330 3.37 16.86 -2.91
N PHE A 331 3.32 18.19 -3.08
CA PHE A 331 2.53 19.11 -2.25
C PHE A 331 2.96 19.19 -0.78
N VAL A 332 4.13 18.69 -0.45
CA VAL A 332 4.70 18.84 0.87
C VAL A 332 5.28 20.26 0.99
N LYS A 333 4.73 21.05 1.88
CA LYS A 333 5.26 22.34 2.31
C LYS A 333 5.84 22.16 3.70
N VAL A 334 7.11 22.52 3.89
CA VAL A 334 7.78 22.51 5.20
C VAL A 334 7.22 23.64 6.08
N ASN A 335 6.70 24.70 5.45
CA ASN A 335 6.13 25.86 6.13
C ASN A 335 4.98 26.42 5.27
N ASP A 336 3.77 26.49 5.83
CA ASP A 336 2.56 27.00 5.16
C ASP A 336 2.65 28.50 4.82
N TYR A 337 3.58 29.23 5.43
CA TYR A 337 3.82 30.66 5.17
C TYR A 337 4.77 30.94 3.98
N VAL A 338 5.34 29.89 3.37
CA VAL A 338 6.22 30.05 2.21
C VAL A 338 5.41 29.84 0.92
N GLU A 339 5.40 30.85 0.04
CA GLU A 339 4.72 30.78 -1.25
C GLU A 339 5.24 29.61 -2.12
N GLY A 340 4.32 28.84 -2.67
CA GLY A 340 4.61 27.76 -3.61
C GLY A 340 3.76 26.51 -3.37
N ILE A 341 3.54 25.72 -4.41
CA ILE A 341 2.65 24.53 -4.38
C ILE A 341 3.34 23.29 -3.77
N GLY A 342 4.65 23.31 -3.55
CA GLY A 342 5.39 22.11 -3.14
C GLY A 342 5.61 21.11 -4.27
N LEU A 343 5.64 21.54 -5.54
CA LEU A 343 5.91 20.69 -6.70
C LEU A 343 7.37 20.68 -7.12
N GLY A 344 8.12 21.74 -6.87
CA GLY A 344 9.49 21.90 -7.40
C GLY A 344 10.44 20.76 -7.05
N LEU A 345 10.43 20.28 -5.80
CA LEU A 345 11.27 19.14 -5.38
C LEU A 345 10.73 17.79 -5.88
N ALA A 346 9.42 17.65 -6.05
CA ALA A 346 8.82 16.44 -6.62
C ALA A 346 9.12 16.27 -8.12
N ILE A 347 9.44 17.38 -8.82
CA ILE A 347 9.84 17.39 -10.23
C ILE A 347 11.35 17.10 -10.36
N CYS A 348 12.15 17.32 -9.31
CA CYS A 348 13.59 17.01 -9.29
C CYS A 348 13.87 15.52 -9.15
#